data_4ce67d052ad6e1445c4949b79c42746b
#
_entry.id   4ce67d052ad6e1445c4949b79c42746b
#
_cell.length_a   1.000
_cell.length_b   1.000
_cell.length_c   1.000
_cell.angle_alpha   90.00
_cell.angle_beta   90.00
_cell.angle_gamma   90.00
#
_symmetry.space_group_name_H-M   'P 1'
#
loop_
_entity.id
_entity.type
_entity.pdbx_description
1 polymer ?
#
loop_
_entity_poly.entity_id
_entity_poly.type
_entity_poly.pdbx_seq_one_letter_code
_entity_poly.pdbx_strand_id
1 'polypeptide(L)'
;MLADLPTAPWFRRILVAALILGIVLLTFSVLRPFIVPLIWGGILAYVSWPLQQRLVRAVRGRNGLASLLTTLLVTAAIVVPLVWLILMVRVEAVNAYAKVQTFLASQPSLPPALRELPWIGAWAQNMLEQLSADPTAIREQLVLTLEQSSVEMSKLIGGVGRNVAKLFFAVLSMFFLLRDGPRLVREARAILEGILGPRVHDYLDAIGATTQAVVYALILGAIAQGTVAGIGYFFAGVEAPVLMGAITVLIALIPFGAPLVWGSLTLWMLVNGNLGHGIFLLVWGLLVVSWVDNLVRPMVISNATRMPFLLVVFGVLGGVLAFGLVGLFIGPVLLAVSLAIWREWLEEHQHQAPSP
;
A
#
# COMPACT_ATOMS: atom_id res chain seq x y z
N MET A 1 28.32 -33.93 -40.06
CA MET A 1 29.23 -33.06 -39.29
C MET A 1 28.63 -32.65 -37.96
N LEU A 2 28.01 -33.58 -37.23
CA LEU A 2 27.47 -33.37 -35.85
C LEU A 2 27.73 -34.59 -34.94
N ALA A 3 28.71 -35.48 -35.34
CA ALA A 3 28.92 -36.77 -34.67
C ALA A 3 30.06 -36.80 -33.65
N ASP A 4 30.84 -35.70 -33.48
CA ASP A 4 32.00 -35.67 -32.60
C ASP A 4 31.90 -34.63 -31.49
N LEU A 5 30.77 -34.56 -30.80
CA LEU A 5 30.74 -33.86 -29.53
C LEU A 5 31.40 -34.71 -28.45
N PRO A 6 32.34 -34.16 -27.66
CA PRO A 6 33.06 -34.92 -26.66
C PRO A 6 32.09 -35.56 -25.67
N THR A 7 32.05 -36.90 -25.68
CA THR A 7 31.18 -37.75 -24.84
C THR A 7 31.61 -37.79 -23.37
N ALA A 8 32.46 -36.85 -22.94
CA ALA A 8 32.87 -36.75 -21.55
C ALA A 8 31.62 -36.48 -20.66
N PRO A 9 31.37 -37.30 -19.61
CA PRO A 9 30.18 -37.19 -18.76
C PRO A 9 30.04 -35.85 -18.08
N TRP A 10 31.13 -35.13 -17.88
CA TRP A 10 31.14 -33.78 -17.33
C TRP A 10 30.56 -32.74 -18.32
N PHE A 11 30.88 -32.86 -19.61
CA PHE A 11 30.37 -31.97 -20.67
C PHE A 11 28.84 -32.09 -20.79
N ARG A 12 28.31 -33.31 -20.79
CA ARG A 12 26.85 -33.56 -20.79
C ARG A 12 26.19 -32.98 -19.55
N ARG A 13 26.82 -33.10 -18.37
CA ARG A 13 26.29 -32.52 -17.13
C ARG A 13 26.25 -30.98 -17.19
N ILE A 14 27.31 -30.34 -17.70
CA ILE A 14 27.32 -28.87 -17.89
C ILE A 14 26.27 -28.44 -18.91
N LEU A 15 26.13 -29.15 -20.02
CA LEU A 15 25.11 -28.81 -21.03
C LEU A 15 23.68 -28.93 -20.47
N VAL A 16 23.39 -29.99 -19.74
CA VAL A 16 22.09 -30.18 -19.07
C VAL A 16 21.88 -29.11 -18.00
N ALA A 17 22.86 -28.80 -17.19
CA ALA A 17 22.78 -27.73 -16.19
C ALA A 17 22.57 -26.37 -16.84
N ALA A 18 23.28 -26.05 -17.92
CA ALA A 18 23.09 -24.81 -18.66
C ALA A 18 21.71 -24.72 -19.32
N LEU A 19 21.20 -25.84 -19.88
CA LEU A 19 19.84 -25.91 -20.42
C LEU A 19 18.78 -25.66 -19.32
N ILE A 20 18.91 -26.36 -18.19
CA ILE A 20 18.01 -26.19 -17.05
C ILE A 20 18.06 -24.74 -16.55
N LEU A 21 19.25 -24.18 -16.37
CA LEU A 21 19.42 -22.79 -15.96
C LEU A 21 18.78 -21.83 -16.97
N GLY A 22 18.96 -22.05 -18.27
CA GLY A 22 18.34 -21.29 -19.35
C GLY A 22 16.81 -21.33 -19.28
N ILE A 23 16.23 -22.53 -19.10
CA ILE A 23 14.78 -22.69 -18.94
C ILE A 23 14.28 -21.96 -17.68
N VAL A 24 14.99 -22.09 -16.56
CA VAL A 24 14.62 -21.40 -15.29
C VAL A 24 14.66 -19.87 -15.47
N LEU A 25 15.70 -19.34 -16.10
CA LEU A 25 15.81 -17.89 -16.35
C LEU A 25 14.73 -17.38 -17.31
N LEU A 26 14.41 -18.13 -18.38
CA LEU A 26 13.32 -17.79 -19.29
C LEU A 26 11.96 -17.85 -18.57
N THR A 27 11.73 -18.91 -17.78
CA THR A 27 10.51 -19.04 -16.97
C THR A 27 10.38 -17.88 -15.99
N PHE A 28 11.46 -17.52 -15.30
CA PHE A 28 11.47 -16.37 -14.40
C PHE A 28 11.17 -15.05 -15.15
N SER A 29 11.76 -14.87 -16.34
CA SER A 29 11.50 -13.68 -17.17
C SER A 29 10.03 -13.56 -17.58
N VAL A 30 9.39 -14.69 -17.94
CA VAL A 30 7.95 -14.73 -18.27
C VAL A 30 7.08 -14.49 -17.05
N LEU A 31 7.45 -15.02 -15.89
CA LEU A 31 6.68 -14.86 -14.64
C LEU A 31 6.88 -13.51 -13.95
N ARG A 32 7.99 -12.84 -14.19
CA ARG A 32 8.37 -11.58 -13.55
C ARG A 32 7.24 -10.53 -13.50
N PRO A 33 6.49 -10.22 -14.58
CA PRO A 33 5.40 -9.24 -14.54
C PRO A 33 4.22 -9.68 -13.67
N PHE A 34 4.06 -10.99 -13.42
CA PHE A 34 2.97 -11.56 -12.64
C PHE A 34 3.30 -11.73 -11.15
N ILE A 35 4.57 -11.61 -10.74
CA ILE A 35 4.99 -11.81 -9.34
C ILE A 35 4.23 -10.86 -8.41
N VAL A 36 4.18 -9.56 -8.72
CA VAL A 36 3.48 -8.57 -7.91
C VAL A 36 1.98 -8.85 -7.81
N PRO A 37 1.25 -9.08 -8.93
CA PRO A 37 -0.15 -9.54 -8.89
C PRO A 37 -0.38 -10.82 -8.08
N LEU A 38 0.50 -11.82 -8.22
CA LEU A 38 0.40 -13.07 -7.47
C LEU A 38 0.55 -12.86 -5.96
N ILE A 39 1.50 -12.03 -5.54
CA ILE A 39 1.70 -11.70 -4.13
C ILE A 39 0.47 -10.98 -3.59
N TRP A 40 -0.06 -9.97 -4.30
CA TRP A 40 -1.30 -9.29 -3.89
C TRP A 40 -2.48 -10.26 -3.83
N GLY A 41 -2.64 -11.11 -4.84
CA GLY A 41 -3.65 -12.17 -4.84
C GLY A 41 -3.51 -13.12 -3.65
N GLY A 42 -2.28 -13.49 -3.30
CA GLY A 42 -1.96 -14.31 -2.11
C GLY A 42 -2.32 -13.64 -0.80
N ILE A 43 -1.93 -12.37 -0.62
CA ILE A 43 -2.26 -11.58 0.57
C ILE A 43 -3.78 -11.44 0.71
N LEU A 44 -4.47 -11.04 -0.36
CA LEU A 44 -5.92 -10.88 -0.35
C LEU A 44 -6.64 -12.21 -0.09
N ALA A 45 -6.19 -13.31 -0.69
CA ALA A 45 -6.74 -14.64 -0.44
C ALA A 45 -6.55 -15.08 1.01
N TYR A 46 -5.36 -14.87 1.57
CA TYR A 46 -5.04 -15.21 2.96
C TYR A 46 -5.90 -14.42 3.95
N VAL A 47 -6.00 -13.11 3.75
CA VAL A 47 -6.82 -12.20 4.58
C VAL A 47 -8.30 -12.55 4.50
N SER A 48 -8.77 -12.87 3.30
CA SER A 48 -10.19 -13.17 3.06
C SER A 48 -10.55 -14.63 3.38
N TRP A 49 -9.58 -15.43 3.83
CA TRP A 49 -9.79 -16.84 4.14
C TRP A 49 -10.92 -17.11 5.15
N PRO A 50 -11.06 -16.35 6.26
CA PRO A 50 -12.18 -16.52 7.18
C PRO A 50 -13.55 -16.27 6.52
N LEU A 51 -13.64 -15.28 5.61
CA LEU A 51 -14.83 -15.00 4.83
C LEU A 51 -15.12 -16.14 3.85
N GLN A 52 -14.09 -16.63 3.16
CA GLN A 52 -14.19 -17.80 2.27
C GLN A 52 -14.77 -19.00 2.98
N GLN A 53 -14.28 -19.35 4.17
CA GLN A 53 -14.78 -20.46 4.96
C GLN A 53 -16.26 -20.32 5.33
N ARG A 54 -16.71 -19.11 5.66
CA ARG A 54 -18.13 -18.82 5.94
C ARG A 54 -18.98 -19.01 4.70
N LEU A 55 -18.53 -18.50 3.56
CA LEU A 55 -19.24 -18.63 2.28
C LEU A 55 -19.27 -20.08 1.79
N VAL A 56 -18.19 -20.85 1.92
CA VAL A 56 -18.18 -22.29 1.59
C VAL A 56 -19.28 -23.02 2.38
N ARG A 57 -19.45 -22.73 3.67
CA ARG A 57 -20.52 -23.28 4.49
C ARG A 57 -21.91 -22.84 4.01
N ALA A 58 -22.06 -21.57 3.65
CA ALA A 58 -23.33 -21.00 3.17
C ALA A 58 -23.77 -21.61 1.81
N VAL A 59 -22.81 -21.85 0.89
CA VAL A 59 -23.08 -22.41 -0.45
C VAL A 59 -22.98 -23.94 -0.49
N ARG A 60 -23.14 -24.62 0.65
CA ARG A 60 -23.17 -26.10 0.76
C ARG A 60 -21.92 -26.78 0.22
N GLY A 61 -20.74 -26.25 0.51
CA GLY A 61 -19.45 -26.87 0.15
C GLY A 61 -19.00 -26.65 -1.30
N ARG A 62 -19.66 -25.82 -2.08
CA ARG A 62 -19.26 -25.51 -3.47
C ARG A 62 -18.11 -24.50 -3.47
N ASN A 63 -16.87 -24.99 -3.36
CA ASN A 63 -15.67 -24.13 -3.27
C ASN A 63 -15.57 -23.11 -4.41
N GLY A 64 -15.84 -23.47 -5.66
CA GLY A 64 -15.76 -22.55 -6.80
C GLY A 64 -16.72 -21.37 -6.69
N LEU A 65 -17.99 -21.61 -6.28
CA LEU A 65 -18.97 -20.55 -6.07
C LEU A 65 -18.60 -19.66 -4.88
N ALA A 66 -18.14 -20.25 -3.77
CA ALA A 66 -17.68 -19.50 -2.61
C ALA A 66 -16.49 -18.59 -2.97
N SER A 67 -15.51 -19.13 -3.72
CA SER A 67 -14.34 -18.35 -4.16
C SER A 67 -14.72 -17.21 -5.10
N LEU A 68 -15.66 -17.43 -6.00
CA LEU A 68 -16.18 -16.38 -6.88
C LEU A 68 -16.87 -15.27 -6.06
N LEU A 69 -17.75 -15.64 -5.13
CA LEU A 69 -18.43 -14.67 -4.26
C LEU A 69 -17.47 -13.91 -3.37
N THR A 70 -16.51 -14.60 -2.73
CA THR A 70 -15.47 -13.95 -1.92
C THR A 70 -14.66 -12.97 -2.75
N THR A 71 -14.22 -13.37 -3.93
CA THR A 71 -13.44 -12.53 -4.83
C THR A 71 -14.24 -11.29 -5.25
N LEU A 72 -15.50 -11.44 -5.65
CA LEU A 72 -16.35 -10.32 -6.03
C LEU A 72 -16.60 -9.36 -4.85
N LEU A 73 -16.90 -9.88 -3.66
CA LEU A 73 -17.11 -9.06 -2.46
C LEU A 73 -15.86 -8.26 -2.07
N VAL A 74 -14.70 -8.92 -2.04
CA VAL A 74 -13.43 -8.25 -1.67
C VAL A 74 -13.02 -7.25 -2.75
N THR A 75 -13.15 -7.61 -4.02
CA THR A 75 -12.88 -6.68 -5.13
C THR A 75 -13.81 -5.48 -5.07
N ALA A 76 -15.11 -5.70 -4.86
CA ALA A 76 -16.06 -4.59 -4.71
C ALA A 76 -15.74 -3.71 -3.48
N ALA A 77 -15.40 -4.32 -2.35
CA ALA A 77 -15.03 -3.61 -1.13
C ALA A 77 -13.77 -2.72 -1.30
N ILE A 78 -12.88 -3.05 -2.23
CA ILE A 78 -11.69 -2.25 -2.54
C ILE A 78 -11.96 -1.27 -3.69
N VAL A 79 -12.56 -1.75 -4.79
CA VAL A 79 -12.72 -0.94 -6.01
C VAL A 79 -13.80 0.12 -5.86
N VAL A 80 -14.92 -0.18 -5.20
CA VAL A 80 -16.04 0.78 -5.07
C VAL A 80 -15.62 2.04 -4.29
N PRO A 81 -14.99 1.94 -3.09
CA PRO A 81 -14.50 3.12 -2.38
C PRO A 81 -13.42 3.88 -3.17
N LEU A 82 -12.54 3.16 -3.86
CA LEU A 82 -11.47 3.77 -4.65
C LEU A 82 -12.03 4.58 -5.83
N VAL A 83 -12.97 4.00 -6.58
CA VAL A 83 -13.64 4.69 -7.70
C VAL A 83 -14.42 5.89 -7.17
N TRP A 84 -15.17 5.72 -6.08
CA TRP A 84 -15.91 6.81 -5.45
C TRP A 84 -14.99 7.96 -5.02
N LEU A 85 -13.84 7.64 -4.40
CA LEU A 85 -12.83 8.63 -4.04
C LEU A 85 -12.27 9.38 -5.26
N ILE A 86 -11.91 8.66 -6.32
CA ILE A 86 -11.39 9.28 -7.56
C ILE A 86 -12.41 10.23 -8.14
N LEU A 87 -13.70 9.84 -8.16
CA LEU A 87 -14.77 10.70 -8.67
C LEU A 87 -14.98 11.92 -7.78
N MET A 88 -14.95 11.75 -6.45
CA MET A 88 -15.08 12.85 -5.49
C MET A 88 -13.91 13.85 -5.63
N VAL A 89 -12.68 13.37 -5.68
CA VAL A 89 -11.49 14.21 -5.85
C VAL A 89 -11.54 14.99 -7.18
N ARG A 90 -12.01 14.35 -8.27
CA ARG A 90 -12.17 15.05 -9.55
C ARG A 90 -13.16 16.21 -9.45
N VAL A 91 -14.31 15.99 -8.86
CA VAL A 91 -15.34 17.04 -8.71
C VAL A 91 -14.82 18.18 -7.84
N GLU A 92 -14.17 17.84 -6.73
CA GLU A 92 -13.64 18.84 -5.79
C GLU A 92 -12.45 19.61 -6.39
N ALA A 93 -11.57 18.96 -7.16
CA ALA A 93 -10.47 19.64 -7.85
C ALA A 93 -10.98 20.68 -8.87
N VAL A 94 -12.04 20.37 -9.63
CA VAL A 94 -12.66 21.30 -10.56
C VAL A 94 -13.30 22.48 -9.82
N ASN A 95 -14.01 22.21 -8.72
CA ASN A 95 -14.62 23.23 -7.89
C ASN A 95 -13.59 24.13 -7.19
N ALA A 96 -12.53 23.52 -6.66
CA ALA A 96 -11.41 24.24 -6.05
C ALA A 96 -10.71 25.15 -7.07
N TYR A 97 -10.47 24.65 -8.28
CA TYR A 97 -9.91 25.46 -9.37
C TYR A 97 -10.76 26.68 -9.69
N ALA A 98 -12.09 26.50 -9.86
CA ALA A 98 -13.01 27.61 -10.12
C ALA A 98 -13.01 28.65 -8.98
N LYS A 99 -12.97 28.19 -7.71
CA LYS A 99 -12.90 29.05 -6.51
C LYS A 99 -11.57 29.78 -6.39
N VAL A 100 -10.46 29.13 -6.68
CA VAL A 100 -9.13 29.78 -6.72
C VAL A 100 -9.10 30.87 -7.78
N GLN A 101 -9.66 30.64 -8.96
CA GLN A 101 -9.74 31.68 -10.02
C GLN A 101 -10.58 32.88 -9.57
N THR A 102 -11.75 32.67 -8.96
CA THR A 102 -12.59 33.76 -8.44
C THR A 102 -11.92 34.50 -7.28
N PHE A 103 -11.21 33.77 -6.41
CA PHE A 103 -10.45 34.36 -5.30
C PHE A 103 -9.30 35.25 -5.81
N LEU A 104 -8.51 34.77 -6.77
CA LEU A 104 -7.44 35.58 -7.37
C LEU A 104 -7.96 36.79 -8.15
N ALA A 105 -9.11 36.64 -8.83
CA ALA A 105 -9.76 37.74 -9.55
C ALA A 105 -10.31 38.83 -8.61
N SER A 106 -10.62 38.52 -7.36
CA SER A 106 -11.12 39.47 -6.34
C SER A 106 -10.03 40.33 -5.67
N GLN A 107 -8.77 40.25 -6.11
CA GLN A 107 -7.63 40.92 -5.51
C GLN A 107 -7.56 40.73 -3.98
N PRO A 108 -7.40 39.50 -3.51
CA PRO A 108 -7.50 39.22 -2.10
C PRO A 108 -6.39 39.92 -1.31
N SER A 109 -6.76 40.62 -0.26
CA SER A 109 -5.82 41.12 0.73
C SER A 109 -5.68 40.14 1.89
N LEU A 110 -4.46 39.98 2.39
CA LEU A 110 -4.23 39.16 3.58
C LEU A 110 -5.06 39.71 4.76
N PRO A 111 -5.71 38.83 5.53
CA PRO A 111 -6.35 39.22 6.78
C PRO A 111 -5.37 39.96 7.68
N PRO A 112 -5.81 41.00 8.43
CA PRO A 112 -4.94 41.80 9.29
C PRO A 112 -4.11 40.96 10.27
N ALA A 113 -4.69 39.89 10.82
CA ALA A 113 -4.03 38.98 11.74
C ALA A 113 -2.85 38.20 11.14
N LEU A 114 -2.79 38.00 9.83
CA LEU A 114 -1.65 37.37 9.15
C LEU A 114 -0.59 38.39 8.69
N ARG A 115 -1.00 39.65 8.44
CA ARG A 115 -0.08 40.74 8.10
C ARG A 115 0.87 41.08 9.26
N GLU A 116 0.39 40.94 10.48
CA GLU A 116 1.13 41.27 11.70
C GLU A 116 2.11 40.17 12.13
N LEU A 117 2.09 38.99 11.49
CA LEU A 117 3.05 37.94 11.81
C LEU A 117 4.44 38.27 11.22
N PRO A 118 5.49 38.47 12.08
CA PRO A 118 6.83 38.72 11.60
C PRO A 118 7.31 37.53 10.75
N TRP A 119 7.85 37.82 9.56
CA TRP A 119 8.43 36.89 8.58
C TRP A 119 7.41 36.20 7.65
N ILE A 120 6.25 35.77 8.14
CA ILE A 120 5.22 35.09 7.36
C ILE A 120 4.34 36.08 6.61
N GLY A 121 4.00 37.22 7.25
CA GLY A 121 3.11 38.24 6.67
C GLY A 121 3.71 38.89 5.42
N ALA A 122 4.97 39.30 5.47
CA ALA A 122 5.65 39.87 4.29
C ALA A 122 5.88 38.88 3.17
N TRP A 123 6.25 37.63 3.50
CA TRP A 123 6.40 36.57 2.51
C TRP A 123 5.07 36.19 1.83
N ALA A 124 4.01 36.03 2.65
CA ALA A 124 2.69 35.68 2.14
C ALA A 124 2.07 36.82 1.29
N GLN A 125 2.33 38.09 1.68
CA GLN A 125 1.87 39.24 0.92
C GLN A 125 2.60 39.35 -0.44
N ASN A 126 3.92 39.21 -0.46
CA ASN A 126 4.69 39.20 -1.69
C ASN A 126 4.29 38.05 -2.60
N MET A 127 4.01 36.89 -2.04
CA MET A 127 3.52 35.73 -2.81
C MET A 127 2.12 35.98 -3.36
N LEU A 128 1.23 36.60 -2.60
CA LEU A 128 -0.12 36.93 -3.04
C LEU A 128 -0.11 38.03 -4.12
N GLU A 129 0.75 39.04 -3.98
CA GLU A 129 0.96 40.10 -4.98
C GLU A 129 1.54 39.55 -6.28
N GLN A 130 2.53 38.63 -6.20
CA GLN A 130 3.07 37.95 -7.39
C GLN A 130 2.02 37.08 -8.06
N LEU A 131 1.20 36.36 -7.30
CA LEU A 131 0.10 35.52 -7.80
C LEU A 131 -1.05 36.37 -8.39
N SER A 132 -1.25 37.62 -7.90
CA SER A 132 -2.31 38.50 -8.38
C SER A 132 -1.85 39.40 -9.52
N ALA A 133 -0.54 39.68 -9.64
CA ALA A 133 0.02 40.57 -10.67
C ALA A 133 0.00 39.97 -12.08
N ASP A 134 0.07 38.65 -12.18
CA ASP A 134 0.01 37.98 -13.50
C ASP A 134 -0.85 36.70 -13.45
N PRO A 135 -2.19 36.85 -13.49
CA PRO A 135 -3.12 35.70 -13.56
C PRO A 135 -2.90 34.83 -14.81
N THR A 136 -2.27 35.40 -15.86
CA THR A 136 -1.99 34.69 -17.09
C THR A 136 -0.77 33.79 -16.97
N ALA A 137 0.25 34.20 -16.24
CA ALA A 137 1.42 33.37 -15.96
C ALA A 137 1.06 32.13 -15.10
N ILE A 138 0.15 32.31 -14.12
CA ILE A 138 -0.39 31.16 -13.35
C ILE A 138 -1.20 30.25 -14.27
N ARG A 139 -2.00 30.82 -15.15
CA ARG A 139 -2.75 30.05 -16.14
C ARG A 139 -1.83 29.32 -17.11
N GLU A 140 -0.78 29.97 -17.62
CA GLU A 140 0.24 29.32 -18.45
C GLU A 140 1.03 28.25 -17.68
N GLN A 141 1.47 28.51 -16.46
CA GLN A 141 2.12 27.50 -15.62
C GLN A 141 1.18 26.35 -15.26
N LEU A 142 -0.07 26.62 -14.92
CA LEU A 142 -1.08 25.58 -14.68
C LEU A 142 -1.44 24.83 -15.96
N VAL A 143 -1.58 25.54 -17.09
CA VAL A 143 -1.82 24.91 -18.40
C VAL A 143 -0.60 24.12 -18.85
N LEU A 144 0.61 24.63 -18.69
CA LEU A 144 1.86 23.90 -18.97
C LEU A 144 2.02 22.72 -17.99
N THR A 145 1.66 22.87 -16.72
CA THR A 145 1.64 21.76 -15.75
C THR A 145 0.53 20.76 -16.07
N LEU A 146 -0.63 21.21 -16.53
CA LEU A 146 -1.73 20.35 -17.00
C LEU A 146 -1.43 19.74 -18.37
N GLU A 147 -0.72 20.43 -19.27
CA GLU A 147 -0.23 19.86 -20.52
C GLU A 147 0.93 18.89 -20.31
N GLN A 148 1.87 19.21 -19.45
CA GLN A 148 2.88 18.25 -18.96
C GLN A 148 2.22 17.08 -18.21
N SER A 149 1.20 17.35 -17.40
CA SER A 149 0.35 16.33 -16.80
C SER A 149 -0.51 15.58 -17.81
N SER A 150 -0.84 16.16 -18.99
CA SER A 150 -1.54 15.41 -20.03
C SER A 150 -0.62 14.45 -20.78
N VAL A 151 0.66 14.76 -20.92
CA VAL A 151 1.69 13.82 -21.38
C VAL A 151 1.99 12.79 -20.29
N GLU A 152 2.02 13.19 -19.02
CA GLU A 152 2.05 12.26 -17.90
C GLU A 152 0.71 11.53 -17.72
N MET A 153 -0.43 12.14 -18.02
CA MET A 153 -1.73 11.51 -18.06
C MET A 153 -1.85 10.51 -19.21
N SER A 154 -1.23 10.73 -20.36
CA SER A 154 -1.11 9.71 -21.41
C SER A 154 -0.17 8.56 -20.98
N LYS A 155 0.88 8.87 -20.23
CA LYS A 155 1.71 7.87 -19.53
C LYS A 155 0.92 7.18 -18.39
N LEU A 156 0.04 7.90 -17.70
CA LEU A 156 -0.89 7.38 -16.70
C LEU A 156 -2.00 6.54 -17.37
N ILE A 157 -2.53 6.93 -18.53
CA ILE A 157 -3.51 6.12 -19.29
C ILE A 157 -2.86 4.83 -19.80
N GLY A 158 -1.64 4.87 -20.32
CA GLY A 158 -0.83 3.68 -20.57
C GLY A 158 -0.45 2.93 -19.28
N GLY A 159 -0.27 3.66 -18.18
CA GLY A 159 -0.10 3.15 -16.83
C GLY A 159 -1.38 2.57 -16.22
N VAL A 160 -2.55 3.18 -16.48
CA VAL A 160 -3.87 2.67 -16.07
C VAL A 160 -4.13 1.32 -16.70
N GLY A 161 -3.95 1.18 -18.03
CA GLY A 161 -4.11 -0.12 -18.69
C GLY A 161 -3.20 -1.20 -18.07
N ARG A 162 -1.94 -0.88 -17.81
CA ARG A 162 -0.99 -1.78 -17.14
C ARG A 162 -1.37 -2.06 -15.68
N ASN A 163 -1.86 -1.07 -14.95
CA ASN A 163 -2.30 -1.24 -13.56
C ASN A 163 -3.63 -1.98 -13.47
N VAL A 164 -4.56 -1.75 -14.40
CA VAL A 164 -5.81 -2.53 -14.54
C VAL A 164 -5.49 -3.99 -14.86
N ALA A 165 -4.53 -4.24 -15.76
CA ALA A 165 -4.08 -5.60 -16.03
C ALA A 165 -3.47 -6.26 -14.77
N LYS A 166 -2.61 -5.54 -14.02
CA LYS A 166 -2.08 -6.06 -12.74
C LYS A 166 -3.17 -6.34 -11.73
N LEU A 167 -4.17 -5.45 -11.60
CA LEU A 167 -5.32 -5.65 -10.72
C LEU A 167 -6.13 -6.87 -11.17
N PHE A 168 -6.40 -7.00 -12.46
CA PHE A 168 -7.09 -8.17 -13.03
C PHE A 168 -6.35 -9.47 -12.67
N PHE A 169 -5.04 -9.53 -12.90
CA PHE A 169 -4.25 -10.71 -12.55
C PHE A 169 -4.18 -10.94 -11.02
N ALA A 170 -4.18 -9.90 -10.19
CA ALA A 170 -4.25 -10.06 -8.74
C ALA A 170 -5.60 -10.64 -8.29
N VAL A 171 -6.72 -10.15 -8.85
CA VAL A 171 -8.07 -10.67 -8.58
C VAL A 171 -8.21 -12.11 -9.10
N LEU A 172 -7.70 -12.39 -10.29
CA LEU A 172 -7.68 -13.73 -10.85
C LEU A 172 -6.85 -14.70 -9.99
N SER A 173 -5.67 -14.27 -9.57
CA SER A 173 -4.80 -15.04 -8.66
C SER A 173 -5.49 -15.29 -7.32
N MET A 174 -6.15 -14.28 -6.75
CA MET A 174 -6.94 -14.41 -5.53
C MET A 174 -8.02 -15.47 -5.68
N PHE A 175 -8.78 -15.44 -6.78
CA PHE A 175 -9.83 -16.44 -7.05
C PHE A 175 -9.28 -17.87 -7.06
N PHE A 176 -8.20 -18.12 -7.81
CA PHE A 176 -7.60 -19.46 -7.88
C PHE A 176 -6.99 -19.89 -6.54
N LEU A 177 -6.32 -18.96 -5.82
CA LEU A 177 -5.77 -19.25 -4.51
C LEU A 177 -6.84 -19.52 -3.46
N LEU A 178 -8.00 -18.86 -3.51
CA LEU A 178 -9.14 -19.19 -2.65
C LEU A 178 -9.75 -20.55 -2.98
N ARG A 179 -9.81 -20.91 -4.28
CA ARG A 179 -10.40 -22.16 -4.74
C ARG A 179 -9.50 -23.37 -4.46
N ASP A 180 -8.24 -23.26 -4.85
CA ASP A 180 -7.29 -24.36 -4.88
C ASP A 180 -6.21 -24.27 -3.79
N GLY A 181 -6.19 -23.16 -3.01
CA GLY A 181 -5.17 -22.82 -2.03
C GLY A 181 -4.83 -23.94 -1.03
N PRO A 182 -5.81 -24.62 -0.41
CA PRO A 182 -5.50 -25.70 0.53
C PRO A 182 -4.71 -26.83 -0.10
N ARG A 183 -4.94 -27.10 -1.39
CA ARG A 183 -4.19 -28.11 -2.15
C ARG A 183 -2.78 -27.61 -2.44
N LEU A 184 -2.66 -26.37 -2.96
CA LEU A 184 -1.37 -25.75 -3.30
C LEU A 184 -0.46 -25.63 -2.07
N VAL A 185 -1.02 -25.23 -0.93
CA VAL A 185 -0.26 -25.10 0.33
C VAL A 185 0.24 -26.48 0.80
N ARG A 186 -0.60 -27.54 0.70
CA ARG A 186 -0.16 -28.89 1.06
C ARG A 186 0.94 -29.41 0.15
N GLU A 187 0.80 -29.22 -1.17
CA GLU A 187 1.81 -29.63 -2.15
C GLU A 187 3.13 -28.86 -1.95
N ALA A 188 3.05 -27.52 -1.77
CA ALA A 188 4.21 -26.70 -1.50
C ALA A 188 4.91 -27.07 -0.18
N ARG A 189 4.11 -27.34 0.87
CA ARG A 189 4.63 -27.80 2.16
C ARG A 189 5.38 -29.14 2.02
N ALA A 190 4.81 -30.10 1.34
CA ALA A 190 5.44 -31.41 1.14
C ALA A 190 6.76 -31.31 0.35
N ILE A 191 6.81 -30.47 -0.68
CA ILE A 191 8.05 -30.22 -1.44
C ILE A 191 9.11 -29.54 -0.57
N LEU A 192 8.73 -28.50 0.14
CA LEU A 192 9.66 -27.75 1.00
C LEU A 192 10.15 -28.62 2.17
N GLU A 193 9.26 -29.44 2.75
CA GLU A 193 9.64 -30.36 3.84
C GLU A 193 10.66 -31.41 3.36
N GLY A 194 10.53 -31.88 2.11
CA GLY A 194 11.51 -32.76 1.48
C GLY A 194 12.88 -32.12 1.25
N ILE A 195 12.96 -30.79 1.13
CA ILE A 195 14.21 -30.04 0.88
C ILE A 195 14.82 -29.50 2.18
N LEU A 196 14.00 -28.89 3.05
CA LEU A 196 14.40 -28.16 4.24
C LEU A 196 14.16 -28.94 5.54
N GLY A 197 13.51 -30.10 5.45
CA GLY A 197 13.13 -30.91 6.61
C GLY A 197 11.92 -30.35 7.38
N PRO A 198 11.64 -30.88 8.59
CA PRO A 198 10.43 -30.53 9.39
C PRO A 198 10.36 -29.07 9.83
N ARG A 199 11.45 -28.34 9.80
CA ARG A 199 11.58 -26.91 10.16
C ARG A 199 10.80 -25.96 9.24
N VAL A 200 10.41 -26.43 8.08
CA VAL A 200 9.54 -25.67 7.15
C VAL A 200 8.27 -25.17 7.82
N HIS A 201 7.75 -25.89 8.82
CA HIS A 201 6.56 -25.49 9.55
C HIS A 201 6.75 -24.16 10.27
N ASP A 202 7.89 -23.97 10.95
CA ASP A 202 8.19 -22.75 11.70
C ASP A 202 8.33 -21.53 10.75
N TYR A 203 8.93 -21.73 9.58
CA TYR A 203 9.04 -20.66 8.57
C TYR A 203 7.68 -20.29 7.97
N LEU A 204 6.85 -21.28 7.64
CA LEU A 204 5.51 -21.03 7.11
C LEU A 204 4.60 -20.38 8.15
N ASP A 205 4.73 -20.76 9.41
CA ASP A 205 3.99 -20.16 10.51
C ASP A 205 4.46 -18.70 10.76
N ALA A 206 5.77 -18.43 10.67
CA ALA A 206 6.31 -17.06 10.74
C ALA A 206 5.77 -16.18 9.58
N ILE A 207 5.73 -16.71 8.35
CA ILE A 207 5.15 -16.02 7.18
C ILE A 207 3.68 -15.71 7.44
N GLY A 208 2.90 -16.70 7.86
CA GLY A 208 1.47 -16.57 8.12
C GLY A 208 1.18 -15.56 9.23
N ALA A 209 1.83 -15.71 10.39
CA ALA A 209 1.67 -14.82 11.54
C ALA A 209 2.04 -13.37 11.19
N THR A 210 3.15 -13.16 10.46
CA THR A 210 3.58 -11.82 10.06
C THR A 210 2.62 -11.20 9.05
N THR A 211 2.16 -11.95 8.05
CA THR A 211 1.17 -11.47 7.09
C THR A 211 -0.12 -11.05 7.80
N GLN A 212 -0.59 -11.86 8.73
CA GLN A 212 -1.78 -11.55 9.54
C GLN A 212 -1.57 -10.31 10.42
N ALA A 213 -0.39 -10.18 11.03
CA ALA A 213 -0.04 -9.02 11.85
C ALA A 213 -0.03 -7.71 11.03
N VAL A 214 0.53 -7.73 9.82
CA VAL A 214 0.51 -6.57 8.91
C VAL A 214 -0.91 -6.17 8.56
N VAL A 215 -1.80 -7.13 8.27
CA VAL A 215 -3.21 -6.84 7.98
C VAL A 215 -3.92 -6.22 9.18
N TYR A 216 -3.75 -6.79 10.37
CA TYR A 216 -4.31 -6.20 11.58
C TYR A 216 -3.78 -4.80 11.83
N ALA A 217 -2.48 -4.58 11.59
CA ALA A 217 -1.86 -3.27 11.70
C ALA A 217 -2.48 -2.25 10.72
N LEU A 218 -2.78 -2.66 9.48
CA LEU A 218 -3.46 -1.82 8.50
C LEU A 218 -4.88 -1.46 8.95
N ILE A 219 -5.66 -2.42 9.44
CA ILE A 219 -7.04 -2.19 9.89
C ILE A 219 -7.07 -1.33 11.15
N LEU A 220 -6.29 -1.69 12.17
CA LEU A 220 -6.23 -0.94 13.43
C LEU A 220 -5.64 0.46 13.22
N GLY A 221 -4.60 0.58 12.38
CA GLY A 221 -4.03 1.86 11.98
C GLY A 221 -5.05 2.75 11.27
N ALA A 222 -5.84 2.19 10.34
CA ALA A 222 -6.87 2.93 9.64
C ALA A 222 -8.00 3.41 10.59
N ILE A 223 -8.44 2.56 11.53
CA ILE A 223 -9.44 2.94 12.54
C ILE A 223 -8.91 4.05 13.43
N ALA A 224 -7.69 3.89 13.96
CA ALA A 224 -7.05 4.90 14.80
C ALA A 224 -6.89 6.22 14.03
N GLN A 225 -6.42 6.17 12.80
CA GLN A 225 -6.18 7.31 11.94
C GLN A 225 -7.47 8.07 11.61
N GLY A 226 -8.55 7.36 11.23
CA GLY A 226 -9.85 7.97 10.96
C GLY A 226 -10.53 8.53 12.22
N THR A 227 -10.32 7.89 13.38
CA THR A 227 -10.83 8.41 14.68
C THR A 227 -10.11 9.72 15.04
N VAL A 228 -8.77 9.73 14.98
CA VAL A 228 -7.96 10.91 15.28
C VAL A 228 -8.22 12.03 14.27
N ALA A 229 -8.37 11.70 12.98
CA ALA A 229 -8.77 12.67 11.96
C ALA A 229 -10.16 13.24 12.22
N GLY A 230 -11.15 12.40 12.56
CA GLY A 230 -12.50 12.81 12.90
C GLY A 230 -12.55 13.79 14.09
N ILE A 231 -11.72 13.59 15.10
CA ILE A 231 -11.54 14.53 16.20
C ILE A 231 -11.01 15.88 15.68
N GLY A 232 -10.00 15.86 14.82
CA GLY A 232 -9.46 17.07 14.17
C GLY A 232 -10.51 17.78 13.32
N TYR A 233 -11.32 17.04 12.57
CA TYR A 233 -12.42 17.58 11.76
C TYR A 233 -13.47 18.26 12.62
N PHE A 234 -13.80 17.68 13.79
CA PHE A 234 -14.72 18.28 14.74
C PHE A 234 -14.23 19.65 15.23
N PHE A 235 -12.96 19.74 15.68
CA PHE A 235 -12.36 20.99 16.15
C PHE A 235 -12.14 22.00 15.01
N ALA A 236 -11.92 21.54 13.80
CA ALA A 236 -11.83 22.38 12.62
C ALA A 236 -13.19 22.87 12.10
N GLY A 237 -14.31 22.46 12.69
CA GLY A 237 -15.66 22.86 12.26
C GLY A 237 -16.06 22.28 10.89
N VAL A 238 -15.53 21.13 10.51
CA VAL A 238 -15.95 20.43 9.28
C VAL A 238 -17.37 19.94 9.43
N GLU A 239 -18.20 20.13 8.40
CA GLU A 239 -19.53 19.54 8.36
C GLU A 239 -19.48 18.03 8.42
N ALA A 240 -20.29 17.40 9.25
CA ALA A 240 -20.36 15.95 9.46
C ALA A 240 -18.98 15.29 9.80
N PRO A 241 -18.30 15.71 10.88
CA PRO A 241 -16.93 15.26 11.18
C PRO A 241 -16.83 13.75 11.42
N VAL A 242 -17.87 13.13 11.97
CA VAL A 242 -17.93 11.67 12.18
C VAL A 242 -17.99 10.92 10.85
N LEU A 243 -18.78 11.44 9.90
CA LEU A 243 -18.85 10.84 8.56
C LEU A 243 -17.50 10.98 7.84
N MET A 244 -16.87 12.15 7.90
CA MET A 244 -15.54 12.37 7.29
C MET A 244 -14.47 11.51 7.97
N GLY A 245 -14.54 11.31 9.28
CA GLY A 245 -13.71 10.37 10.02
C GLY A 245 -13.89 8.93 9.54
N ALA A 246 -15.13 8.47 9.35
CA ALA A 246 -15.43 7.14 8.82
C ALA A 246 -14.92 6.98 7.37
N ILE A 247 -15.08 7.99 6.53
CA ILE A 247 -14.49 8.02 5.19
C ILE A 247 -12.95 7.90 5.27
N THR A 248 -12.34 8.63 6.21
CA THR A 248 -10.88 8.54 6.43
C THR A 248 -10.47 7.13 6.83
N VAL A 249 -11.23 6.41 7.69
CA VAL A 249 -10.96 4.99 7.99
C VAL A 249 -10.93 4.15 6.73
N LEU A 250 -11.93 4.27 5.87
CA LEU A 250 -12.01 3.48 4.63
C LEU A 250 -10.83 3.75 3.69
N ILE A 251 -10.47 5.02 3.56
CA ILE A 251 -9.40 5.44 2.65
C ILE A 251 -8.02 5.16 3.24
N ALA A 252 -7.85 5.22 4.56
CA ALA A 252 -6.62 4.89 5.27
C ALA A 252 -6.27 3.40 5.23
N LEU A 253 -7.19 2.50 4.86
CA LEU A 253 -6.85 1.10 4.52
C LEU A 253 -5.88 1.03 3.34
N ILE A 254 -5.89 2.03 2.46
CA ILE A 254 -4.92 2.20 1.39
C ILE A 254 -3.74 3.00 1.98
N PRO A 255 -2.50 2.48 1.93
CA PRO A 255 -1.34 3.22 2.41
C PRO A 255 -1.26 4.63 1.82
N PHE A 256 -1.00 5.62 2.64
CA PHE A 256 -1.00 7.05 2.28
C PHE A 256 -2.37 7.62 1.86
N GLY A 257 -3.48 6.92 2.11
CA GLY A 257 -4.82 7.38 1.75
C GLY A 257 -5.33 8.53 2.64
N ALA A 258 -5.06 8.49 3.94
CA ALA A 258 -5.56 9.51 4.88
C ALA A 258 -5.14 10.95 4.52
N PRO A 259 -3.89 11.23 4.08
CA PRO A 259 -3.49 12.55 3.59
C PRO A 259 -4.36 13.11 2.47
N LEU A 260 -4.93 12.25 1.63
CA LEU A 260 -5.85 12.70 0.57
C LEU A 260 -7.13 13.29 1.15
N VAL A 261 -7.65 12.73 2.24
CA VAL A 261 -8.89 13.21 2.87
C VAL A 261 -8.65 14.49 3.66
N TRP A 262 -7.75 14.45 4.65
CA TRP A 262 -7.51 15.65 5.47
C TRP A 262 -6.86 16.77 4.67
N GLY A 263 -6.03 16.46 3.68
CA GLY A 263 -5.43 17.43 2.78
C GLY A 263 -6.47 18.14 1.88
N SER A 264 -7.43 17.38 1.32
CA SER A 264 -8.53 17.94 0.54
C SER A 264 -9.42 18.85 1.38
N LEU A 265 -9.76 18.44 2.61
CA LEU A 265 -10.55 19.26 3.54
C LEU A 265 -9.78 20.51 3.97
N THR A 266 -8.48 20.41 4.23
CA THR A 266 -7.62 21.56 4.50
C THR A 266 -7.64 22.56 3.36
N LEU A 267 -7.40 22.09 2.13
CA LEU A 267 -7.42 22.93 0.95
C LEU A 267 -8.79 23.60 0.76
N TRP A 268 -9.87 22.85 0.92
CA TRP A 268 -11.22 23.37 0.84
C TRP A 268 -11.49 24.48 1.86
N MET A 269 -11.03 24.32 3.12
CA MET A 269 -11.17 25.35 4.16
C MET A 269 -10.36 26.61 3.85
N LEU A 270 -9.12 26.44 3.40
CA LEU A 270 -8.27 27.59 3.04
C LEU A 270 -8.85 28.39 1.88
N VAL A 271 -9.36 27.73 0.85
CA VAL A 271 -9.98 28.38 -0.32
C VAL A 271 -11.30 29.07 0.04
N ASN A 272 -12.06 28.55 1.00
CA ASN A 272 -13.29 29.21 1.49
C ASN A 272 -13.04 30.35 2.51
N GLY A 273 -11.78 30.77 2.74
CA GLY A 273 -11.43 31.87 3.61
C GLY A 273 -11.36 31.51 5.11
N ASN A 274 -11.56 30.25 5.46
CA ASN A 274 -11.46 29.76 6.84
C ASN A 274 -10.00 29.44 7.22
N LEU A 275 -9.12 30.45 7.13
CA LEU A 275 -7.67 30.28 7.28
C LEU A 275 -7.28 29.64 8.62
N GLY A 276 -7.89 30.07 9.73
CA GLY A 276 -7.56 29.54 11.06
C GLY A 276 -7.85 28.05 11.19
N HIS A 277 -9.03 27.63 10.76
CA HIS A 277 -9.45 26.21 10.78
C HIS A 277 -8.67 25.37 9.76
N GLY A 278 -8.38 25.94 8.58
CA GLY A 278 -7.56 25.27 7.56
C GLY A 278 -6.12 25.03 8.04
N ILE A 279 -5.46 26.04 8.63
CA ILE A 279 -4.11 25.89 9.20
C ILE A 279 -4.12 24.89 10.36
N PHE A 280 -5.10 24.97 11.25
CA PHE A 280 -5.26 24.00 12.33
C PHE A 280 -5.35 22.57 11.78
N LEU A 281 -6.19 22.35 10.77
CA LEU A 281 -6.38 21.02 10.17
C LEU A 281 -5.11 20.53 9.45
N LEU A 282 -4.36 21.42 8.80
CA LEU A 282 -3.07 21.12 8.20
C LEU A 282 -2.07 20.61 9.24
N VAL A 283 -1.91 21.39 10.33
CA VAL A 283 -1.00 21.03 11.42
C VAL A 283 -1.42 19.74 12.09
N TRP A 284 -2.71 19.58 12.37
CA TRP A 284 -3.27 18.36 12.94
C TRP A 284 -3.03 17.13 12.03
N GLY A 285 -3.28 17.28 10.74
CA GLY A 285 -3.05 16.23 9.74
C GLY A 285 -1.59 15.79 9.67
N LEU A 286 -0.68 16.77 9.60
CA LEU A 286 0.76 16.49 9.50
C LEU A 286 1.34 15.93 10.80
N LEU A 287 1.02 16.54 11.96
CA LEU A 287 1.68 16.20 13.22
C LEU A 287 0.97 15.07 13.97
N VAL A 288 -0.36 14.94 13.87
CA VAL A 288 -1.11 13.97 14.66
C VAL A 288 -1.58 12.79 13.80
N VAL A 289 -2.31 13.05 12.71
CA VAL A 289 -2.86 11.98 11.89
C VAL A 289 -1.76 11.16 11.19
N SER A 290 -0.72 11.83 10.68
CA SER A 290 0.41 11.14 10.03
C SER A 290 1.28 10.34 11.00
N TRP A 291 1.37 10.76 12.26
CA TRP A 291 2.11 10.02 13.29
C TRP A 291 1.44 8.70 13.66
N VAL A 292 0.10 8.63 13.62
CA VAL A 292 -0.62 7.38 13.86
C VAL A 292 -0.15 6.29 12.88
N ASP A 293 0.02 6.64 11.63
CA ASP A 293 0.48 5.70 10.59
C ASP A 293 1.89 5.17 10.84
N ASN A 294 2.79 6.08 11.25
CA ASN A 294 4.19 5.76 11.46
C ASN A 294 4.48 5.01 12.78
N LEU A 295 3.58 5.10 13.76
CA LEU A 295 3.78 4.50 15.08
C LEU A 295 2.90 3.28 15.32
N VAL A 296 1.60 3.38 15.04
CA VAL A 296 0.62 2.32 15.36
C VAL A 296 0.89 1.06 14.54
N ARG A 297 1.13 1.19 13.24
CA ARG A 297 1.37 0.01 12.37
C ARG A 297 2.59 -0.81 12.80
N PRO A 298 3.79 -0.21 12.95
CA PRO A 298 4.96 -0.98 13.41
C PRO A 298 4.79 -1.56 14.82
N MET A 299 4.10 -0.85 15.74
CA MET A 299 3.82 -1.37 17.08
C MET A 299 2.93 -2.61 17.06
N VAL A 300 1.86 -2.60 16.27
CA VAL A 300 0.95 -3.76 16.14
C VAL A 300 1.70 -4.95 15.55
N ILE A 301 2.52 -4.75 14.51
CA ILE A 301 3.31 -5.81 13.89
C ILE A 301 4.33 -6.36 14.88
N SER A 302 5.08 -5.49 15.56
CA SER A 302 6.10 -5.86 16.55
C SER A 302 5.51 -6.72 17.67
N ASN A 303 4.38 -6.30 18.24
CA ASN A 303 3.73 -7.02 19.34
C ASN A 303 3.19 -8.39 18.89
N ALA A 304 2.61 -8.47 17.69
CA ALA A 304 2.03 -9.72 17.18
C ALA A 304 3.08 -10.74 16.74
N THR A 305 4.24 -10.29 16.24
CA THR A 305 5.30 -11.17 15.70
C THR A 305 6.45 -11.40 16.68
N ARG A 306 6.44 -10.74 17.84
CA ARG A 306 7.56 -10.72 18.81
C ARG A 306 8.90 -10.28 18.17
N MET A 307 8.83 -9.46 17.15
CA MET A 307 10.00 -8.85 16.51
C MET A 307 10.34 -7.52 17.19
N PRO A 308 11.64 -7.17 17.30
CA PRO A 308 12.03 -5.83 17.74
C PRO A 308 11.38 -4.75 16.88
N PHE A 309 10.84 -3.71 17.52
CA PHE A 309 10.16 -2.61 16.83
C PHE A 309 10.99 -2.01 15.69
N LEU A 310 12.28 -1.77 15.94
CA LEU A 310 13.21 -1.21 14.94
C LEU A 310 13.34 -2.10 13.70
N LEU A 311 13.36 -3.42 13.90
CA LEU A 311 13.42 -4.39 12.80
C LEU A 311 12.15 -4.34 11.94
N VAL A 312 10.99 -4.18 12.58
CA VAL A 312 9.71 -4.01 11.86
C VAL A 312 9.72 -2.71 11.05
N VAL A 313 10.17 -1.59 11.65
CA VAL A 313 10.28 -0.30 10.93
C VAL A 313 11.18 -0.43 9.71
N PHE A 314 12.36 -1.04 9.86
CA PHE A 314 13.26 -1.27 8.72
C PHE A 314 12.66 -2.23 7.69
N GLY A 315 11.92 -3.25 8.14
CA GLY A 315 11.19 -4.15 7.25
C GLY A 315 10.15 -3.42 6.42
N VAL A 316 9.32 -2.59 7.05
CA VAL A 316 8.28 -1.82 6.38
C VAL A 316 8.89 -0.78 5.43
N LEU A 317 9.78 0.09 5.93
CA LEU A 317 10.37 1.16 5.12
C LEU A 317 11.27 0.62 4.02
N GLY A 318 12.18 -0.29 4.36
CA GLY A 318 13.08 -0.93 3.40
C GLY A 318 12.32 -1.77 2.37
N GLY A 319 11.26 -2.47 2.81
CA GLY A 319 10.38 -3.20 1.92
C GLY A 319 9.68 -2.30 0.91
N VAL A 320 9.11 -1.17 1.36
CA VAL A 320 8.45 -0.19 0.48
C VAL A 320 9.44 0.42 -0.51
N LEU A 321 10.65 0.75 -0.08
CA LEU A 321 11.68 1.29 -0.96
C LEU A 321 12.15 0.28 -2.01
N ALA A 322 12.29 -1.00 -1.64
CA ALA A 322 12.80 -2.04 -2.53
C ALA A 322 11.72 -2.61 -3.47
N PHE A 323 10.50 -2.79 -2.99
CA PHE A 323 9.43 -3.53 -3.68
C PHE A 323 8.15 -2.69 -3.90
N GLY A 324 8.16 -1.39 -3.57
CA GLY A 324 6.98 -0.54 -3.61
C GLY A 324 5.94 -0.97 -2.57
N LEU A 325 4.65 -0.75 -2.85
CA LEU A 325 3.56 -1.03 -1.90
C LEU A 325 3.48 -2.51 -1.45
N VAL A 326 3.89 -3.45 -2.30
CA VAL A 326 3.96 -4.88 -1.93
C VAL A 326 5.00 -5.10 -0.83
N GLY A 327 6.05 -4.28 -0.82
CA GLY A 327 7.11 -4.34 0.18
C GLY A 327 6.65 -4.07 1.62
N LEU A 328 5.49 -3.40 1.79
CA LEU A 328 4.84 -3.24 3.10
C LEU A 328 4.57 -4.61 3.77
N PHE A 329 4.29 -5.63 2.98
CA PHE A 329 4.06 -6.99 3.43
C PHE A 329 5.34 -7.83 3.36
N ILE A 330 6.02 -7.80 2.21
CA ILE A 330 7.20 -8.63 1.97
C ILE A 330 8.33 -8.28 2.94
N GLY A 331 8.56 -7.00 3.21
CA GLY A 331 9.65 -6.55 4.07
C GLY A 331 9.61 -7.16 5.47
N PRO A 332 8.54 -6.94 6.25
CA PRO A 332 8.39 -7.58 7.56
C PRO A 332 8.43 -9.11 7.51
N VAL A 333 7.81 -9.73 6.48
CA VAL A 333 7.82 -11.19 6.30
C VAL A 333 9.23 -11.72 6.07
N LEU A 334 10.02 -11.08 5.19
CA LEU A 334 11.41 -11.48 4.96
C LEU A 334 12.25 -11.39 6.23
N LEU A 335 12.10 -10.30 6.98
CA LEU A 335 12.84 -10.14 8.24
C LEU A 335 12.37 -11.11 9.33
N ALA A 336 11.08 -11.46 9.38
CA ALA A 336 10.56 -12.47 10.29
C ALA A 336 11.15 -13.86 10.01
N VAL A 337 11.19 -14.26 8.74
CA VAL A 337 11.81 -15.54 8.31
C VAL A 337 13.31 -15.52 8.60
N SER A 338 14.00 -14.43 8.27
CA SER A 338 15.44 -14.28 8.56
C SER A 338 15.72 -14.39 10.05
N LEU A 339 14.87 -13.80 10.90
CA LEU A 339 15.00 -13.89 12.35
C LEU A 339 14.71 -15.31 12.87
N ALA A 340 13.75 -16.02 12.27
CA ALA A 340 13.46 -17.42 12.60
C ALA A 340 14.67 -18.31 12.29
N ILE A 341 15.26 -18.16 11.10
CA ILE A 341 16.47 -18.88 10.69
C ILE A 341 17.63 -18.56 11.65
N TRP A 342 17.82 -17.29 12.00
CA TRP A 342 18.87 -16.85 12.91
C TRP A 342 18.73 -17.47 14.31
N ARG A 343 17.51 -17.47 14.87
CA ARG A 343 17.26 -18.07 16.20
C ARG A 343 17.53 -19.54 16.22
N GLU A 344 17.12 -20.25 15.19
CA GLU A 344 17.36 -21.67 15.03
C GLU A 344 18.86 -21.99 14.97
N TRP A 345 19.63 -21.23 14.17
CA TRP A 345 21.07 -21.39 14.08
C TRP A 345 21.76 -21.20 15.45
N LEU A 346 21.29 -20.25 16.26
CA LEU A 346 21.81 -20.03 17.61
C LEU A 346 21.48 -21.21 18.54
N GLU A 347 20.27 -21.74 18.49
CA GLU A 347 19.86 -22.89 19.31
C GLU A 347 20.69 -24.15 19.00
N GLU A 348 20.94 -24.42 17.72
CA GLU A 348 21.82 -25.55 17.31
C GLU A 348 23.22 -25.43 17.88
N HIS A 349 23.81 -24.25 17.87
CA HIS A 349 25.15 -24.04 18.38
C HIS A 349 25.24 -24.07 19.89
N GLN A 350 24.16 -23.70 20.61
CA GLN A 350 24.09 -23.82 22.08
C GLN A 350 23.99 -25.28 22.54
N HIS A 351 23.31 -26.14 21.77
CA HIS A 351 23.21 -27.57 22.09
C HIS A 351 24.48 -28.37 21.73
N GLN A 352 25.36 -27.82 20.89
CA GLN A 352 26.63 -28.44 20.53
C GLN A 352 27.81 -27.97 21.41
N ALA A 353 27.62 -26.95 22.25
CA ALA A 353 28.64 -26.56 23.21
C ALA A 353 28.77 -27.66 24.29
N PRO A 354 29.96 -28.27 24.48
CA PRO A 354 30.15 -29.25 25.54
C PRO A 354 29.85 -28.59 26.90
N SER A 355 29.01 -29.25 27.71
CA SER A 355 28.81 -28.84 29.10
C SER A 355 30.16 -28.75 29.81
N PRO A 356 30.42 -27.66 30.55
CA PRO A 356 31.69 -27.48 31.28
C PRO A 356 31.96 -28.55 32.29
#